data_104a461502316cd4f6b33e2f0812adb7
#
_entry.id   104a461502316cd4f6b33e2f0812adb7
#
_cell.length_a   1.000
_cell.length_b   1.000
_cell.length_c   1.000
_cell.angle_alpha   90.00
_cell.angle_beta   90.00
_cell.angle_gamma   90.00
#
_symmetry.space_group_name_H-M   'P 1'
#
loop_
_entity.id
_entity.type
_entity.pdbx_description
1 polymer ?
#
loop_
_entity_poly.entity_id
_entity_poly.type
_entity_poly.pdbx_seq_one_letter_code
_entity_poly.pdbx_strand_id
1 'polypeptide(L)'
;CDFLASGDTVFEPEDMSYYEQTYEKDPLERRGVDGNLWVWEGVDYTKSYMVVADVSRGDSTDYSAFHIFDVETATQVAEYRGKISPKDFGNVLVGIASEYNDALLVVENANIGWATIEQIMEREYRNLYYSATNNMETVESYMHKYERDKLVPGFTMSARTRPLVIAKMIEYIREHSVTIQSKRLMQEMRVFIWKNGKAQAQDRYNDDLIMSCATALYVRDTALRLRQQGMDLARAQLSSFNKLNARNQAVMRTVG
;
A
#
# COMPACT_ATOMS: atom_id res chain seq x y z
N CYS A 1 30.84 -6.93 -11.41
CA CYS A 1 30.99 -5.61 -12.06
C CYS A 1 30.00 -4.69 -11.39
N ASP A 2 30.47 -3.84 -10.50
CA ASP A 2 29.66 -2.82 -9.86
C ASP A 2 29.32 -1.76 -10.88
N PHE A 3 28.07 -1.77 -11.37
CA PHE A 3 27.54 -0.65 -12.14
C PHE A 3 27.28 0.48 -11.16
N LEU A 4 28.24 1.37 -11.03
CA LEU A 4 28.02 2.66 -10.37
C LEU A 4 26.97 3.42 -11.18
N ALA A 5 25.85 3.76 -10.53
CA ALA A 5 24.83 4.60 -11.11
C ALA A 5 25.47 5.93 -11.53
N SER A 6 25.21 6.38 -12.76
CA SER A 6 25.67 7.70 -13.21
C SER A 6 24.71 8.77 -12.67
N GLY A 7 24.93 9.21 -11.45
CA GLY A 7 24.11 10.19 -10.74
C GLY A 7 24.10 9.92 -9.23
N ASP A 8 23.61 10.87 -8.46
CA ASP A 8 23.43 10.69 -7.02
C ASP A 8 22.26 9.71 -6.78
N THR A 9 22.51 8.62 -6.10
CA THR A 9 21.50 7.63 -5.71
C THR A 9 20.51 8.25 -4.72
N VAL A 10 19.24 7.86 -4.82
CA VAL A 10 18.20 8.31 -3.89
C VAL A 10 18.32 7.61 -2.54
N PHE A 11 18.75 6.35 -2.55
CA PHE A 11 18.97 5.55 -1.35
C PHE A 11 20.47 5.42 -1.09
N GLU A 12 20.89 5.59 0.16
CA GLU A 12 22.28 5.52 0.55
C GLU A 12 22.84 4.10 0.39
N PRO A 13 24.07 3.93 -0.10
CA PRO A 13 24.68 2.61 -0.30
C PRO A 13 24.77 1.77 0.98
N GLU A 14 24.98 2.42 2.13
CA GLU A 14 25.03 1.77 3.44
C GLU A 14 23.68 1.16 3.81
N ASP A 15 22.58 1.88 3.62
CA ASP A 15 21.23 1.39 3.86
C ASP A 15 20.92 0.23 2.92
N MET A 16 21.26 0.35 1.63
CA MET A 16 21.07 -0.73 0.66
C MET A 16 21.81 -1.99 1.07
N SER A 17 23.05 -1.87 1.51
CA SER A 17 23.86 -2.99 1.98
C SER A 17 23.27 -3.64 3.23
N TYR A 18 22.74 -2.83 4.16
CA TYR A 18 22.05 -3.33 5.34
C TYR A 18 20.82 -4.18 4.98
N TYR A 19 19.95 -3.68 4.09
CA TYR A 19 18.73 -4.40 3.66
C TYR A 19 19.06 -5.70 2.95
N GLU A 20 20.05 -5.70 2.05
CA GLU A 20 20.47 -6.90 1.32
C GLU A 20 21.03 -7.98 2.24
N GLN A 21 21.79 -7.61 3.25
CA GLN A 21 22.37 -8.57 4.19
C GLN A 21 21.38 -9.05 5.24
N THR A 22 20.39 -8.22 5.61
CA THR A 22 19.49 -8.49 6.74
C THR A 22 18.19 -9.11 6.30
N TYR A 23 17.59 -8.64 5.21
CA TYR A 23 16.21 -8.96 4.86
C TYR A 23 16.03 -9.61 3.48
N GLU A 24 16.95 -9.38 2.52
CA GLU A 24 16.82 -9.97 1.19
C GLU A 24 16.83 -11.50 1.28
N LYS A 25 15.78 -12.12 0.76
CA LYS A 25 15.68 -13.59 0.68
C LYS A 25 14.81 -14.03 -0.48
N ASP A 26 15.02 -15.25 -0.92
CA ASP A 26 14.15 -15.88 -1.91
C ASP A 26 12.73 -16.03 -1.35
N PRO A 27 11.69 -15.87 -2.19
CA PRO A 27 10.31 -16.10 -1.76
C PRO A 27 10.09 -17.58 -1.42
N LEU A 28 9.21 -17.83 -0.45
CA LEU A 28 8.78 -19.19 -0.11
C LEU A 28 7.98 -19.82 -1.25
N GLU A 29 7.25 -18.99 -1.98
CA GLU A 29 6.40 -19.43 -3.08
C GLU A 29 6.41 -18.40 -4.22
N ARG A 30 6.33 -18.91 -5.45
CA ARG A 30 6.13 -18.10 -6.66
C ARG A 30 4.86 -18.57 -7.34
N ARG A 31 3.89 -17.67 -7.50
CA ARG A 31 2.58 -17.94 -8.09
C ARG A 31 2.42 -17.23 -9.45
N GLY A 32 1.38 -17.63 -10.16
CA GLY A 32 1.05 -17.10 -11.49
C GLY A 32 1.76 -17.82 -12.61
N VAL A 33 1.35 -17.54 -13.86
CA VAL A 33 1.82 -18.25 -15.07
C VAL A 33 3.34 -18.17 -15.21
N ASP A 34 3.91 -17.00 -14.92
CA ASP A 34 5.34 -16.74 -15.06
C ASP A 34 6.06 -16.64 -13.71
N GLY A 35 5.42 -17.09 -12.61
CA GLY A 35 5.95 -16.93 -11.27
C GLY A 35 6.12 -15.47 -10.84
N ASN A 36 5.24 -14.60 -11.35
CA ASN A 36 5.34 -13.14 -11.18
C ASN A 36 4.96 -12.66 -9.78
N LEU A 37 4.13 -13.41 -9.06
CA LEU A 37 3.78 -13.16 -7.66
C LEU A 37 4.74 -13.91 -6.74
N TRP A 38 5.53 -13.17 -5.99
CA TRP A 38 6.47 -13.68 -4.99
C TRP A 38 5.87 -13.53 -3.60
N VAL A 39 5.84 -14.62 -2.85
CA VAL A 39 5.25 -14.67 -1.50
C VAL A 39 6.32 -15.10 -0.50
N TRP A 40 6.55 -14.28 0.52
CA TRP A 40 7.47 -14.58 1.63
C TRP A 40 6.75 -15.00 2.89
N GLU A 41 5.51 -14.52 3.09
CA GLU A 41 4.68 -14.89 4.24
C GLU A 41 3.26 -15.19 3.78
N GLY A 42 2.72 -16.32 4.24
CA GLY A 42 1.33 -16.68 4.04
C GLY A 42 0.39 -15.78 4.86
N VAL A 43 -0.90 -15.89 4.58
CA VAL A 43 -1.92 -15.11 5.27
C VAL A 43 -2.01 -15.54 6.75
N ASP A 44 -2.02 -14.55 7.63
CA ASP A 44 -2.40 -14.67 9.03
C ASP A 44 -3.67 -13.83 9.26
N TYR A 45 -4.79 -14.46 9.51
CA TYR A 45 -6.09 -13.80 9.68
C TYR A 45 -6.20 -12.94 10.95
N THR A 46 -5.19 -12.94 11.80
CA THR A 46 -5.09 -12.02 12.96
C THR A 46 -4.46 -10.68 12.60
N LYS A 47 -3.80 -10.60 11.43
CA LYS A 47 -3.11 -9.41 10.93
C LYS A 47 -3.98 -8.59 9.99
N SER A 48 -3.63 -7.32 9.84
CA SER A 48 -4.21 -6.43 8.84
C SER A 48 -3.21 -6.17 7.73
N TYR A 49 -3.67 -6.29 6.49
CA TYR A 49 -2.83 -6.13 5.31
C TYR A 49 -3.29 -4.94 4.44
N MET A 50 -2.38 -4.44 3.65
CA MET A 50 -2.68 -3.54 2.53
C MET A 50 -2.01 -4.06 1.26
N VAL A 51 -2.74 -3.96 0.15
CA VAL A 51 -2.26 -4.22 -1.21
C VAL A 51 -2.16 -2.89 -1.92
N VAL A 52 -0.97 -2.51 -2.36
CA VAL A 52 -0.74 -1.22 -3.00
C VAL A 52 -0.16 -1.43 -4.39
N ALA A 53 -0.85 -0.89 -5.39
CA ALA A 53 -0.59 -1.17 -6.79
C ALA A 53 -0.27 0.08 -7.61
N ASP A 54 0.75 -0.07 -8.45
CA ASP A 54 1.07 0.79 -9.58
C ASP A 54 0.66 0.11 -10.88
N VAL A 55 -0.02 0.83 -11.77
CA VAL A 55 -0.71 0.25 -12.94
C VAL A 55 -0.08 0.70 -14.23
N SER A 56 0.37 -0.25 -15.05
CA SER A 56 0.82 -0.01 -16.42
C SER A 56 -0.18 -0.49 -17.47
N ARG A 57 0.07 -0.16 -18.76
CA ARG A 57 -0.77 -0.61 -19.88
C ARG A 57 -0.69 -2.10 -20.15
N GLY A 58 0.40 -2.75 -19.75
CA GLY A 58 0.66 -4.14 -20.03
C GLY A 58 1.23 -4.42 -21.45
N ASP A 59 1.23 -3.43 -22.33
CA ASP A 59 1.72 -3.51 -23.73
C ASP A 59 3.02 -2.73 -23.97
N SER A 60 3.50 -2.00 -22.95
CA SER A 60 4.70 -1.15 -22.97
C SER A 60 5.91 -1.83 -22.32
N THR A 61 6.97 -1.07 -22.09
CA THR A 61 8.15 -1.48 -21.32
C THR A 61 7.89 -1.56 -19.82
N ASP A 62 6.85 -0.83 -19.34
CA ASP A 62 6.51 -0.73 -17.92
C ASP A 62 5.71 -1.95 -17.45
N TYR A 63 5.79 -2.25 -16.18
CA TYR A 63 5.10 -3.36 -15.54
C TYR A 63 4.00 -2.84 -14.61
N SER A 64 2.91 -3.61 -14.50
CA SER A 64 2.03 -3.47 -13.35
C SER A 64 2.69 -4.15 -12.15
N ALA A 65 2.73 -3.46 -11.03
CA ALA A 65 3.36 -3.93 -9.82
C ALA A 65 2.44 -3.73 -8.61
N PHE A 66 2.53 -4.62 -7.63
CA PHE A 66 1.97 -4.37 -6.32
C PHE A 66 2.82 -4.98 -5.20
N HIS A 67 2.70 -4.41 -4.03
CA HIS A 67 3.20 -4.98 -2.79
C HIS A 67 2.07 -5.28 -1.83
N ILE A 68 2.26 -6.33 -1.03
CA ILE A 68 1.43 -6.61 0.13
C ILE A 68 2.26 -6.38 1.38
N PHE A 69 1.76 -5.54 2.27
CA PHE A 69 2.39 -5.26 3.55
C PHE A 69 1.50 -5.65 4.72
N ASP A 70 2.10 -6.24 5.74
CA ASP A 70 1.54 -6.22 7.09
C ASP A 70 1.55 -4.76 7.59
N VAL A 71 0.37 -4.22 7.87
CA VAL A 71 0.20 -2.80 8.21
C VAL A 71 0.85 -2.46 9.55
N GLU A 72 0.85 -3.38 10.50
CA GLU A 72 1.39 -3.11 11.85
C GLU A 72 2.90 -3.08 11.87
N THR A 73 3.54 -4.05 11.24
CA THR A 73 4.99 -4.22 11.28
C THR A 73 5.72 -3.56 10.13
N ALA A 74 5.02 -3.03 9.13
CA ALA A 74 5.59 -2.58 7.86
C ALA A 74 6.45 -3.67 7.17
N THR A 75 6.01 -4.94 7.25
CA THR A 75 6.71 -6.05 6.63
C THR A 75 6.13 -6.35 5.25
N GLN A 76 6.96 -6.35 4.23
CA GLN A 76 6.61 -6.83 2.89
C GLN A 76 6.38 -8.35 2.95
N VAL A 77 5.16 -8.80 2.68
CA VAL A 77 4.80 -10.23 2.73
C VAL A 77 4.67 -10.86 1.35
N ALA A 78 4.34 -10.05 0.34
CA ALA A 78 4.31 -10.49 -1.06
C ALA A 78 4.56 -9.32 -2.02
N GLU A 79 4.91 -9.66 -3.27
CA GLU A 79 5.19 -8.72 -4.35
C GLU A 79 4.80 -9.33 -5.70
N TYR A 80 4.19 -8.54 -6.53
CA TYR A 80 3.90 -8.88 -7.93
C TYR A 80 4.57 -7.87 -8.87
N ARG A 81 5.09 -8.38 -9.99
CA ARG A 81 5.54 -7.58 -11.12
C ARG A 81 5.30 -8.33 -12.41
N GLY A 82 4.46 -7.80 -13.27
CA GLY A 82 4.11 -8.48 -14.52
C GLY A 82 3.48 -7.57 -15.56
N LYS A 83 3.43 -8.08 -16.81
CA LYS A 83 2.70 -7.44 -17.91
C LYS A 83 1.30 -8.04 -17.96
N ILE A 84 0.30 -7.23 -17.70
CA ILE A 84 -1.09 -7.65 -17.60
C ILE A 84 -1.99 -6.49 -18.03
N SER A 85 -3.15 -6.79 -18.61
CA SER A 85 -4.12 -5.75 -18.95
C SER A 85 -4.67 -5.10 -17.68
N PRO A 86 -5.01 -3.80 -17.68
CA PRO A 86 -5.57 -3.12 -16.51
C PRO A 86 -6.81 -3.81 -15.92
N LYS A 87 -7.67 -4.35 -16.78
CA LYS A 87 -8.89 -5.07 -16.36
C LYS A 87 -8.55 -6.40 -15.65
N ASP A 88 -7.64 -7.20 -16.24
CA ASP A 88 -7.20 -8.46 -15.63
C ASP A 88 -6.44 -8.20 -14.33
N PHE A 89 -5.66 -7.10 -14.29
CA PHE A 89 -4.97 -6.68 -13.08
C PHE A 89 -5.95 -6.34 -11.95
N GLY A 90 -7.07 -5.67 -12.26
CA GLY A 90 -8.15 -5.45 -11.30
C GLY A 90 -8.71 -6.74 -10.71
N ASN A 91 -8.88 -7.79 -11.54
CA ASN A 91 -9.32 -9.10 -11.04
C ASN A 91 -8.28 -9.76 -10.13
N VAL A 92 -7.00 -9.68 -10.49
CA VAL A 92 -5.90 -10.19 -9.65
C VAL A 92 -5.85 -9.47 -8.32
N LEU A 93 -5.95 -8.14 -8.33
CA LEU A 93 -5.92 -7.31 -7.12
C LEU A 93 -7.07 -7.64 -6.17
N VAL A 94 -8.30 -7.79 -6.68
CA VAL A 94 -9.45 -8.20 -5.85
C VAL A 94 -9.22 -9.58 -5.26
N GLY A 95 -8.77 -10.55 -6.06
CA GLY A 95 -8.50 -11.91 -5.60
C GLY A 95 -7.48 -11.95 -4.47
N ILE A 96 -6.35 -11.30 -4.67
CA ILE A 96 -5.26 -11.30 -3.69
C ILE A 96 -5.61 -10.48 -2.42
N ALA A 97 -6.30 -9.34 -2.57
CA ALA A 97 -6.72 -8.55 -1.44
C ALA A 97 -7.74 -9.29 -0.57
N SER A 98 -8.67 -10.03 -1.19
CA SER A 98 -9.62 -10.89 -0.47
C SER A 98 -8.90 -12.05 0.22
N GLU A 99 -7.90 -12.67 -0.41
CA GLU A 99 -7.06 -13.71 0.21
C GLU A 99 -6.34 -13.18 1.45
N TYR A 100 -5.78 -11.97 1.37
CA TYR A 100 -5.05 -11.34 2.48
C TYR A 100 -5.99 -10.60 3.45
N ASN A 101 -6.99 -11.31 3.95
CA ASN A 101 -7.90 -10.87 5.02
C ASN A 101 -8.66 -9.57 4.67
N ASP A 102 -9.20 -9.48 3.44
CA ASP A 102 -9.85 -8.29 2.90
C ASP A 102 -9.00 -7.03 3.06
N ALA A 103 -7.75 -7.12 2.62
CA ALA A 103 -6.73 -6.09 2.73
C ALA A 103 -7.21 -4.73 2.21
N LEU A 104 -6.71 -3.62 2.79
CA LEU A 104 -6.91 -2.30 2.20
C LEU A 104 -6.27 -2.25 0.81
N LEU A 105 -7.09 -2.07 -0.23
CA LEU A 105 -6.64 -2.03 -1.61
C LEU A 105 -6.42 -0.59 -2.06
N VAL A 106 -5.18 -0.26 -2.38
CA VAL A 106 -4.75 1.07 -2.84
C VAL A 106 -4.24 0.95 -4.26
N VAL A 107 -4.87 1.64 -5.19
CA VAL A 107 -4.49 1.64 -6.61
C VAL A 107 -4.26 3.07 -7.06
N GLU A 108 -3.16 3.35 -7.75
CA GLU A 108 -2.94 4.66 -8.35
C GLU A 108 -4.02 4.93 -9.41
N ASN A 109 -4.72 6.08 -9.29
CA ASN A 109 -5.86 6.41 -10.14
C ASN A 109 -5.51 7.31 -11.34
N ALA A 110 -4.23 7.54 -11.60
CA ALA A 110 -3.83 8.33 -12.76
C ALA A 110 -4.05 7.54 -14.07
N ASN A 111 -4.57 8.23 -15.09
CA ASN A 111 -4.71 7.72 -16.46
C ASN A 111 -5.30 6.30 -16.55
N ILE A 112 -4.42 5.31 -16.65
CA ILE A 112 -4.75 3.89 -16.90
C ILE A 112 -5.26 3.20 -15.63
N GLY A 113 -4.87 3.67 -14.46
CA GLY A 113 -5.33 3.14 -13.18
C GLY A 113 -6.85 3.14 -13.04
N TRP A 114 -7.55 4.06 -13.72
CA TRP A 114 -9.01 4.11 -13.73
C TRP A 114 -9.65 2.83 -14.26
N ALA A 115 -9.13 2.23 -15.34
CA ALA A 115 -9.67 0.99 -15.89
C ALA A 115 -9.54 -0.18 -14.89
N THR A 116 -8.46 -0.19 -14.11
CA THR A 116 -8.26 -1.16 -13.02
C THR A 116 -9.24 -0.91 -11.88
N ILE A 117 -9.43 0.37 -11.48
CA ILE A 117 -10.36 0.75 -10.41
C ILE A 117 -11.81 0.45 -10.80
N GLU A 118 -12.23 0.74 -12.04
CA GLU A 118 -13.56 0.38 -12.55
C GLU A 118 -13.81 -1.12 -12.41
N GLN A 119 -12.83 -1.96 -12.78
CA GLN A 119 -12.95 -3.41 -12.62
C GLN A 119 -13.07 -3.84 -11.15
N ILE A 120 -12.32 -3.19 -10.25
CA ILE A 120 -12.40 -3.45 -8.80
C ILE A 120 -13.79 -3.06 -8.26
N MET A 121 -14.34 -1.94 -8.71
CA MET A 121 -15.68 -1.49 -8.34
C MET A 121 -16.78 -2.40 -8.91
N GLU A 122 -16.66 -2.88 -10.16
CA GLU A 122 -17.54 -3.89 -10.75
C GLU A 122 -17.54 -5.21 -9.96
N ARG A 123 -16.41 -5.55 -9.34
CA ARG A 123 -16.27 -6.71 -8.44
C ARG A 123 -16.79 -6.44 -7.03
N GLU A 124 -17.33 -5.24 -6.76
CA GLU A 124 -17.87 -4.81 -5.46
C GLU A 124 -16.90 -4.95 -4.28
N TYR A 125 -15.58 -4.78 -4.54
CA TYR A 125 -14.59 -4.84 -3.46
C TYR A 125 -14.78 -3.67 -2.50
N ARG A 126 -15.00 -3.96 -1.22
CA ARG A 126 -15.47 -2.96 -0.24
C ARG A 126 -14.34 -2.14 0.40
N ASN A 127 -13.15 -2.73 0.55
CA ASN A 127 -12.04 -2.11 1.25
C ASN A 127 -11.08 -1.39 0.29
N LEU A 128 -11.63 -0.63 -0.67
CA LEU A 128 -10.90 0.21 -1.59
C LEU A 128 -10.55 1.55 -0.93
N TYR A 129 -9.32 2.02 -1.14
CA TYR A 129 -8.84 3.33 -0.69
C TYR A 129 -9.44 4.46 -1.54
N TYR A 130 -9.71 5.60 -0.91
CA TYR A 130 -10.21 6.82 -1.56
C TYR A 130 -9.33 8.01 -1.20
N SER A 131 -8.96 8.82 -2.18
CA SER A 131 -8.28 10.10 -2.00
C SER A 131 -9.29 11.24 -1.86
N ALA A 132 -8.95 12.29 -1.09
CA ALA A 132 -9.73 13.52 -1.08
C ALA A 132 -9.53 14.30 -2.40
N THR A 133 -10.60 14.91 -2.93
CA THR A 133 -10.57 15.69 -4.18
C THR A 133 -9.68 16.93 -4.07
N ASN A 134 -9.57 17.51 -2.87
CA ASN A 134 -8.68 18.64 -2.59
C ASN A 134 -7.44 18.12 -1.85
N ASN A 135 -6.28 18.23 -2.50
CA ASN A 135 -4.96 17.77 -2.02
C ASN A 135 -4.49 18.37 -0.65
N MET A 136 -5.33 19.02 0.11
CA MET A 136 -4.99 19.68 1.38
C MET A 136 -5.66 19.06 2.61
N GLU A 137 -6.67 18.22 2.43
CA GLU A 137 -7.37 17.65 3.57
C GLU A 137 -6.85 16.23 3.81
N THR A 138 -6.12 16.10 4.89
CA THR A 138 -5.74 14.86 5.52
C THR A 138 -6.99 14.03 5.82
N VAL A 139 -6.79 12.72 5.90
CA VAL A 139 -7.71 11.62 6.23
C VAL A 139 -8.80 11.90 7.27
N GLU A 140 -8.76 12.99 8.00
CA GLU A 140 -9.81 13.41 8.93
C GLU A 140 -11.18 13.60 8.25
N SER A 141 -11.20 13.92 6.94
CA SER A 141 -12.44 14.04 6.16
C SER A 141 -13.13 12.71 5.84
N TYR A 142 -12.45 11.57 5.96
CA TYR A 142 -13.08 10.25 5.77
C TYR A 142 -14.12 9.90 6.84
N MET A 143 -14.09 10.57 7.97
CA MET A 143 -14.96 10.28 9.12
C MET A 143 -16.36 10.89 8.99
N HIS A 144 -16.57 11.86 8.10
CA HIS A 144 -17.87 12.48 7.92
C HIS A 144 -18.64 11.86 6.76
N LYS A 145 -19.66 11.08 7.09
CA LYS A 145 -20.58 10.34 6.21
C LYS A 145 -21.26 11.19 5.11
N TYR A 146 -21.07 12.50 5.14
CA TYR A 146 -21.73 13.48 4.27
C TYR A 146 -20.87 14.04 3.14
N GLU A 147 -19.58 13.63 3.02
CA GLU A 147 -18.67 14.18 2.00
C GLU A 147 -18.16 13.16 0.98
N ARG A 148 -18.92 12.07 0.75
CA ARG A 148 -18.54 11.07 -0.29
C ARG A 148 -18.38 11.67 -1.68
N ASP A 149 -19.08 12.76 -1.99
CA ASP A 149 -18.99 13.45 -3.28
C ASP A 149 -17.64 14.14 -3.52
N LYS A 150 -16.82 14.24 -2.49
CA LYS A 150 -15.46 14.81 -2.55
C LYS A 150 -14.35 13.76 -2.55
N LEU A 151 -14.69 12.49 -2.57
CA LEU A 151 -13.75 11.38 -2.56
C LEU A 151 -13.60 10.78 -3.94
N VAL A 152 -12.36 10.49 -4.32
CA VAL A 152 -12.02 9.84 -5.58
C VAL A 152 -11.44 8.46 -5.27
N PRO A 153 -11.98 7.37 -5.84
CA PRO A 153 -11.44 6.04 -5.62
C PRO A 153 -9.99 5.94 -6.08
N GLY A 154 -9.19 5.22 -5.29
CA GLY A 154 -7.76 5.06 -5.50
C GLY A 154 -6.90 6.19 -4.93
N PHE A 155 -5.60 6.06 -5.11
CA PHE A 155 -4.59 7.03 -4.67
C PHE A 155 -4.26 7.99 -5.80
N THR A 156 -4.36 9.30 -5.55
CA THR A 156 -4.04 10.32 -6.56
C THR A 156 -2.58 10.73 -6.47
N MET A 157 -1.76 10.20 -7.38
CA MET A 157 -0.39 10.65 -7.58
C MET A 157 -0.37 11.95 -8.39
N SER A 158 0.31 12.94 -7.90
CA SER A 158 0.46 14.26 -8.54
C SER A 158 1.90 14.74 -8.45
N ALA A 159 2.25 15.78 -9.21
CA ALA A 159 3.56 16.42 -9.11
C ALA A 159 3.88 16.91 -7.68
N ARG A 160 2.85 17.16 -6.86
CA ARG A 160 2.99 17.60 -5.48
C ARG A 160 3.13 16.40 -4.51
N THR A 161 2.37 15.32 -4.71
CA THR A 161 2.38 14.16 -3.81
C THR A 161 3.55 13.21 -4.07
N ARG A 162 4.02 13.06 -5.32
CA ARG A 162 5.15 12.19 -5.66
C ARG A 162 6.41 12.45 -4.83
N PRO A 163 6.90 13.70 -4.67
CA PRO A 163 8.06 13.97 -3.80
C PRO A 163 7.84 13.57 -2.35
N LEU A 164 6.62 13.74 -1.81
CA LEU A 164 6.28 13.35 -0.43
C LEU A 164 6.26 11.85 -0.24
N VAL A 165 5.72 11.12 -1.21
CA VAL A 165 5.69 9.66 -1.25
C VAL A 165 7.11 9.10 -1.25
N ILE A 166 8.00 9.64 -2.10
CA ILE A 166 9.41 9.24 -2.18
C ILE A 166 10.15 9.59 -0.89
N ALA A 167 9.96 10.81 -0.36
CA ALA A 167 10.57 11.22 0.90
C ALA A 167 10.18 10.32 2.06
N LYS A 168 8.92 9.84 2.09
CA LYS A 168 8.46 8.89 3.11
C LYS A 168 9.17 7.54 2.97
N MET A 169 9.36 7.02 1.77
CA MET A 169 10.14 5.79 1.58
C MET A 169 11.59 5.95 2.02
N ILE A 170 12.24 7.06 1.68
CA ILE A 170 13.61 7.36 2.12
C ILE A 170 13.70 7.39 3.65
N GLU A 171 12.72 8.01 4.33
CA GLU A 171 12.63 8.03 5.80
C GLU A 171 12.57 6.61 6.37
N TYR A 172 11.65 5.76 5.89
CA TYR A 172 11.51 4.37 6.34
C TYR A 172 12.77 3.53 6.12
N ILE A 173 13.43 3.71 4.97
CA ILE A 173 14.68 3.00 4.65
C ILE A 173 15.80 3.42 5.59
N ARG A 174 16.03 4.73 5.75
CA ARG A 174 17.08 5.28 6.62
C ARG A 174 16.87 4.92 8.10
N GLU A 175 15.61 4.86 8.55
CA GLU A 175 15.27 4.51 9.92
C GLU A 175 15.21 3.00 10.16
N HIS A 176 15.43 2.18 9.13
CA HIS A 176 15.28 0.73 9.16
C HIS A 176 13.92 0.28 9.75
N SER A 177 12.87 1.07 9.49
CA SER A 177 11.53 0.87 10.06
C SER A 177 10.56 0.14 9.14
N VAL A 178 11.05 -0.45 8.05
CA VAL A 178 10.34 -1.33 7.12
C VAL A 178 11.13 -2.61 6.90
N THR A 179 10.47 -3.74 6.68
CA THR A 179 11.13 -4.98 6.26
C THR A 179 10.86 -5.21 4.77
N ILE A 180 11.89 -5.11 3.94
CA ILE A 180 11.83 -5.37 2.50
C ILE A 180 12.59 -6.65 2.21
N GLN A 181 11.90 -7.62 1.59
CA GLN A 181 12.45 -8.95 1.31
C GLN A 181 12.80 -9.14 -0.18
N SER A 182 12.32 -8.23 -1.04
CA SER A 182 12.39 -8.38 -2.48
C SER A 182 13.73 -7.96 -3.06
N LYS A 183 14.42 -8.92 -3.66
CA LYS A 183 15.59 -8.66 -4.49
C LYS A 183 15.28 -7.79 -5.72
N ARG A 184 14.08 -7.93 -6.32
CA ARG A 184 13.68 -7.13 -7.49
C ARG A 184 13.53 -5.66 -7.12
N LEU A 185 12.90 -5.36 -5.98
CA LEU A 185 12.79 -4.00 -5.46
C LEU A 185 14.18 -3.42 -5.13
N MET A 186 15.07 -4.19 -4.48
CA MET A 186 16.43 -3.75 -4.20
C MET A 186 17.20 -3.39 -5.49
N GLN A 187 17.01 -4.16 -6.57
CA GLN A 187 17.62 -3.87 -7.87
C GLN A 187 17.12 -2.55 -8.48
N GLU A 188 15.80 -2.25 -8.37
CA GLU A 188 15.26 -0.96 -8.81
C GLU A 188 15.80 0.19 -7.95
N MET A 189 15.86 0.03 -6.62
CA MET A 189 16.39 1.03 -5.69
C MET A 189 17.84 1.42 -6.00
N ARG A 190 18.69 0.48 -6.43
CA ARG A 190 20.09 0.74 -6.81
C ARG A 190 20.26 1.66 -8.01
N VAL A 191 19.27 1.69 -8.91
CA VAL A 191 19.28 2.51 -10.13
C VAL A 191 18.30 3.66 -10.08
N PHE A 192 17.76 3.95 -8.89
CA PHE A 192 16.89 5.09 -8.65
C PHE A 192 17.72 6.29 -8.21
N ILE A 193 17.72 7.33 -9.03
CA ILE A 193 18.67 8.44 -8.93
C ILE A 193 17.97 9.80 -8.91
N TRP A 194 18.66 10.79 -8.37
CA TRP A 194 18.30 12.20 -8.54
C TRP A 194 18.76 12.70 -9.92
N LYS A 195 17.82 13.12 -10.75
CA LYS A 195 18.08 13.73 -12.06
C LYS A 195 17.27 15.02 -12.17
N ASN A 196 17.96 16.17 -12.32
CA ASN A 196 17.33 17.48 -12.39
C ASN A 196 16.35 17.78 -11.22
N GLY A 197 16.73 17.39 -10.01
CA GLY A 197 15.93 17.56 -8.78
C GLY A 197 14.70 16.65 -8.67
N LYS A 198 14.59 15.64 -9.53
CA LYS A 198 13.53 14.62 -9.48
C LYS A 198 14.13 13.25 -9.26
N ALA A 199 13.54 12.48 -8.35
CA ALA A 199 13.86 11.08 -8.17
C ALA A 199 13.17 10.24 -9.25
N GLN A 200 13.95 9.44 -9.99
CA GLN A 200 13.46 8.59 -11.09
C GLN A 200 14.43 7.43 -11.36
N ALA A 201 13.94 6.40 -12.01
CA ALA A 201 14.80 5.34 -12.51
C ALA A 201 15.81 5.88 -13.54
N GLN A 202 16.99 5.29 -13.59
CA GLN A 202 17.97 5.51 -14.66
C GLN A 202 17.36 5.13 -16.02
N ASP A 203 17.85 5.75 -17.09
CA ASP A 203 17.37 5.46 -18.45
C ASP A 203 17.44 3.95 -18.74
N ARG A 204 16.34 3.39 -19.24
CA ARG A 204 16.11 1.95 -19.53
C ARG A 204 15.81 1.07 -18.31
N TYR A 205 15.67 1.63 -17.14
CA TYR A 205 15.21 0.96 -15.93
C TYR A 205 13.81 1.42 -15.55
N ASN A 206 13.12 0.64 -14.75
CA ASN A 206 11.76 0.89 -14.29
C ASN A 206 11.78 1.26 -12.81
N ASP A 207 10.74 1.96 -12.34
CA ASP A 207 10.51 2.31 -10.94
C ASP A 207 9.14 1.85 -10.42
N ASP A 208 8.51 0.89 -11.10
CA ASP A 208 7.14 0.43 -10.79
C ASP A 208 7.05 -0.19 -9.39
N LEU A 209 8.04 -1.01 -9.00
CA LEU A 209 8.12 -1.58 -7.66
C LEU A 209 8.43 -0.51 -6.60
N ILE A 210 9.29 0.45 -6.91
CA ILE A 210 9.59 1.56 -6.01
C ILE A 210 8.33 2.39 -5.78
N MET A 211 7.59 2.73 -6.82
CA MET A 211 6.43 3.60 -6.71
C MET A 211 5.29 2.94 -5.94
N SER A 212 5.02 1.66 -6.18
CA SER A 212 4.03 0.92 -5.40
C SER A 212 4.45 0.77 -3.93
N CYS A 213 5.73 0.47 -3.64
CA CYS A 213 6.26 0.40 -2.28
C CYS A 213 6.22 1.76 -1.56
N ALA A 214 6.69 2.81 -2.21
CA ALA A 214 6.70 4.16 -1.64
C ALA A 214 5.28 4.65 -1.31
N THR A 215 4.31 4.37 -2.21
CA THR A 215 2.89 4.67 -1.96
C THR A 215 2.36 3.86 -0.78
N ALA A 216 2.76 2.59 -0.62
CA ALA A 216 2.38 1.77 0.52
C ALA A 216 2.83 2.41 1.84
N LEU A 217 4.09 2.80 1.95
CA LEU A 217 4.63 3.40 3.15
C LEU A 217 4.01 4.77 3.46
N TYR A 218 3.69 5.56 2.43
CA TYR A 218 2.99 6.84 2.60
C TYR A 218 1.55 6.67 3.11
N VAL A 219 0.81 5.69 2.59
CA VAL A 219 -0.58 5.43 2.97
C VAL A 219 -0.68 4.70 4.30
N ARG A 220 0.35 3.94 4.69
CA ARG A 220 0.35 3.13 5.92
C ARG A 220 0.00 3.92 7.17
N ASP A 221 0.58 5.09 7.37
CA ASP A 221 0.32 5.94 8.53
C ASP A 221 -1.16 6.36 8.61
N THR A 222 -1.77 6.52 7.45
CA THR A 222 -3.21 6.78 7.29
C THR A 222 -4.04 5.56 7.68
N ALA A 223 -3.67 4.37 7.18
CA ALA A 223 -4.37 3.13 7.47
C ALA A 223 -4.32 2.79 8.98
N LEU A 224 -3.18 3.01 9.62
CA LEU A 224 -3.03 2.84 11.07
C LEU A 224 -3.93 3.78 11.87
N ARG A 225 -4.00 5.06 11.49
CA ARG A 225 -4.88 6.03 12.16
C ARG A 225 -6.35 5.66 12.02
N LEU A 226 -6.79 5.28 10.82
CA LEU A 226 -8.18 4.84 10.56
C LEU A 226 -8.55 3.61 11.40
N ARG A 227 -7.64 2.63 11.48
CA ARG A 227 -7.82 1.46 12.32
C ARG A 227 -7.96 1.83 13.80
N GLN A 228 -7.07 2.68 14.31
CA GLN A 228 -7.13 3.13 15.71
C GLN A 228 -8.45 3.83 16.01
N GLN A 229 -8.90 4.73 15.14
CA GLN A 229 -10.19 5.42 15.28
C GLN A 229 -11.37 4.45 15.24
N GLY A 230 -11.34 3.47 14.35
CA GLY A 230 -12.35 2.41 14.29
C GLY A 230 -12.43 1.59 15.59
N MET A 231 -11.27 1.23 16.15
CA MET A 231 -11.19 0.52 17.44
C MET A 231 -11.72 1.38 18.60
N ASP A 232 -11.39 2.66 18.63
CA ASP A 232 -11.85 3.56 19.69
C ASP A 232 -13.37 3.79 19.61
N LEU A 233 -13.92 3.90 18.39
CA LEU A 233 -15.36 3.97 18.17
C LEU A 233 -16.08 2.70 18.63
N ALA A 234 -15.55 1.53 18.27
CA ALA A 234 -16.10 0.25 18.71
C ALA A 234 -16.07 0.09 20.22
N ARG A 235 -14.98 0.48 20.89
CA ARG A 235 -14.86 0.51 22.34
C ARG A 235 -15.87 1.46 22.99
N ALA A 236 -16.05 2.65 22.41
CA ALA A 236 -17.04 3.63 22.90
C ALA A 236 -18.46 3.09 22.78
N GLN A 237 -18.81 2.44 21.66
CA GLN A 237 -20.11 1.78 21.47
C GLN A 237 -20.34 0.68 22.49
N LEU A 238 -19.38 -0.24 22.68
CA LEU A 238 -19.47 -1.32 23.66
C LEU A 238 -19.62 -0.77 25.08
N SER A 239 -18.89 0.29 25.43
CA SER A 239 -19.00 0.92 26.75
C SER A 239 -20.38 1.56 26.98
N SER A 240 -20.97 2.15 25.94
CA SER A 240 -22.33 2.72 26.01
C SER A 240 -23.40 1.64 26.16
N PHE A 241 -23.28 0.51 25.48
CA PHE A 241 -24.16 -0.66 25.65
C PHE A 241 -24.08 -1.23 27.08
N ASN A 242 -22.86 -1.36 27.63
CA ASN A 242 -22.66 -1.84 28.99
C ASN A 242 -23.27 -0.89 30.04
N LYS A 243 -23.18 0.43 29.84
CA LYS A 243 -23.82 1.43 30.73
C LYS A 243 -25.33 1.35 30.63
N LEU A 244 -25.91 1.18 29.44
CA LEU A 244 -27.36 1.00 29.25
C LEU A 244 -27.86 -0.27 29.94
N ASN A 245 -27.18 -1.40 29.77
CA ASN A 245 -27.53 -2.65 30.42
C ASN A 245 -27.43 -2.55 31.95
N ALA A 246 -26.41 -1.93 32.48
CA ALA A 246 -26.26 -1.70 33.92
C ALA A 246 -27.40 -0.80 34.49
N ARG A 247 -27.80 0.25 33.76
CA ARG A 247 -28.91 1.12 34.12
C ARG A 247 -30.26 0.38 34.09
N ASN A 248 -30.51 -0.47 33.09
CA ASN A 248 -31.72 -1.24 32.99
C ASN A 248 -31.81 -2.30 34.11
N GLN A 249 -30.69 -2.95 34.47
CA GLN A 249 -30.66 -3.88 35.62
C GLN A 249 -30.89 -3.16 36.96
N ALA A 250 -30.40 -1.93 37.14
CA ALA A 250 -30.64 -1.14 38.35
C ALA A 250 -32.12 -0.75 38.48
N VAL A 251 -32.77 -0.37 37.37
CA VAL A 251 -34.21 -0.03 37.35
C VAL A 251 -35.07 -1.25 37.69
N MET A 252 -34.74 -2.43 37.17
CA MET A 252 -35.50 -3.67 37.47
C MET A 252 -35.36 -4.09 38.95
N ARG A 253 -34.26 -3.79 39.62
CA ARG A 253 -34.06 -4.06 41.07
C ARG A 253 -34.79 -3.10 42.02
N THR A 254 -35.20 -1.92 41.51
CA THR A 254 -35.91 -0.91 42.31
C THR A 254 -37.42 -0.99 42.18
N VAL A 255 -37.97 -1.79 41.26
CA VAL A 255 -39.42 -1.93 40.99
C VAL A 255 -39.95 -3.28 41.48
N GLY A 256 -39.13 -4.18 41.97
CA GLY A 256 -39.49 -5.43 42.63
C GLY A 256 -39.25 -5.38 44.13
#